data_e1144cd6c7ee16f2b61d520fb760d3fe
#
_entry.id   e1144cd6c7ee16f2b61d520fb760d3fe
#
_cell.length_a   1.000
_cell.length_b   1.000
_cell.length_c   1.000
_cell.angle_alpha   90.00
_cell.angle_beta   90.00
_cell.angle_gamma   90.00
#
_symmetry.space_group_name_H-M   'P 1'
#
loop_
_entity.id
_entity.type
_entity.pdbx_description
1 polymer ?
#
loop_
_entity_poly.entity_id
_entity_poly.type
_entity_poly.pdbx_seq_one_letter_code
_entity_poly.pdbx_strand_id
1 'polypeptide(L)'
;MALAMVAAVTLTPKGVGWAWGSPADELRWYATGLDSEATVLQLVGNLGLLVVPAAIVVLLRPSLEHPGRLATLALAAGTGIELLQWVLPLGRVVSPLDAVLNAAGAVGAGLLVAEVRQLHHRATR
;
A
#
# COMPACT_ATOMS: atom_id res chain seq x y z
N MET A 1 3.71 12.33 -10.48
CA MET A 1 4.89 12.05 -9.65
C MET A 1 4.66 10.88 -8.66
N ALA A 2 3.56 10.85 -7.88
CA ALA A 2 3.32 9.77 -6.89
C ALA A 2 3.36 8.35 -7.48
N LEU A 3 2.69 8.08 -8.60
CA LEU A 3 2.72 6.76 -9.25
C LEU A 3 4.11 6.40 -9.81
N ALA A 4 4.87 7.38 -10.29
CA ALA A 4 6.23 7.14 -10.75
C ALA A 4 7.15 6.74 -9.59
N MET A 5 6.96 7.33 -8.40
CA MET A 5 7.68 6.96 -7.19
C MET A 5 7.30 5.54 -6.74
N VAL A 6 6.02 5.19 -6.74
CA VAL A 6 5.56 3.82 -6.47
C VAL A 6 6.23 2.84 -7.42
N ALA A 7 6.17 3.10 -8.74
CA ALA A 7 6.81 2.25 -9.74
C ALA A 7 8.33 2.12 -9.51
N ALA A 8 9.03 3.22 -9.22
CA ALA A 8 10.45 3.19 -8.95
C ALA A 8 10.80 2.31 -7.72
N VAL A 9 10.02 2.42 -6.64
CA VAL A 9 10.25 1.63 -5.42
C VAL A 9 9.90 0.15 -5.63
N THR A 10 8.81 -0.14 -6.33
CA THR A 10 8.28 -1.51 -6.44
C THR A 10 8.84 -2.31 -7.61
N LEU A 11 9.21 -1.66 -8.71
CA LEU A 11 9.66 -2.33 -9.93
C LEU A 11 11.17 -2.21 -10.18
N THR A 12 11.95 -1.57 -9.29
CA THR A 12 13.41 -1.61 -9.37
C THR A 12 13.90 -3.02 -9.04
N PRO A 13 14.70 -3.64 -9.93
CA PRO A 13 15.24 -4.98 -9.69
C PRO A 13 16.13 -5.03 -8.44
N LYS A 14 15.97 -6.09 -7.64
CA LYS A 14 16.83 -6.40 -6.48
C LYS A 14 17.68 -7.66 -6.72
N GLY A 15 17.46 -8.34 -7.84
CA GLY A 15 18.12 -9.59 -8.22
C GLY A 15 17.49 -10.20 -9.45
N VAL A 16 17.61 -11.51 -9.60
CA VAL A 16 16.98 -12.30 -10.67
C VAL A 16 15.96 -13.29 -10.08
N GLY A 17 14.90 -13.55 -10.82
CA GLY A 17 13.83 -14.45 -10.40
C GLY A 17 12.83 -13.80 -9.46
N TRP A 18 12.16 -14.61 -8.69
CA TRP A 18 11.21 -14.22 -7.64
C TRP A 18 11.09 -15.33 -6.60
N ALA A 19 10.57 -15.00 -5.43
CA ALA A 19 10.22 -15.94 -4.39
C ALA A 19 8.79 -15.67 -3.91
N TRP A 20 8.12 -16.71 -3.40
CA TRP A 20 6.79 -16.58 -2.82
C TRP A 20 6.90 -16.36 -1.31
N GLY A 21 6.28 -15.29 -0.82
CA GLY A 21 6.15 -15.04 0.61
C GLY A 21 4.94 -15.80 1.17
N SER A 22 5.19 -16.70 2.13
CA SER A 22 4.11 -17.35 2.89
C SER A 22 3.47 -16.32 3.83
N PRO A 23 2.16 -16.01 3.72
CA PRO A 23 1.52 -15.03 4.60
C PRO A 23 1.65 -15.36 6.10
N ALA A 24 1.64 -16.65 6.45
CA ALA A 24 1.76 -17.09 7.83
C ALA A 24 3.18 -16.85 8.39
N ASP A 25 4.21 -17.10 7.58
CA ASP A 25 5.61 -16.90 7.99
C ASP A 25 5.94 -15.40 8.05
N GLU A 26 5.43 -14.61 7.11
CA GLU A 26 5.57 -13.15 7.13
C GLU A 26 4.87 -12.52 8.32
N LEU A 27 3.64 -12.97 8.63
CA LEU A 27 2.92 -12.48 9.80
C LEU A 27 3.68 -12.80 11.09
N ARG A 28 4.25 -14.00 11.19
CA ARG A 28 5.11 -14.38 12.31
C ARG A 28 6.36 -13.52 12.36
N TRP A 29 7.00 -13.29 11.21
CA TRP A 29 8.18 -12.44 11.12
C TRP A 29 7.89 -11.00 11.59
N TYR A 30 6.77 -10.40 11.17
CA TYR A 30 6.34 -9.10 11.69
C TYR A 30 6.05 -9.13 13.19
N ALA A 31 5.37 -10.17 13.68
CA ALA A 31 5.00 -10.27 15.09
C ALA A 31 6.20 -10.43 16.04
N THR A 32 7.30 -11.02 15.56
CA THR A 32 8.48 -11.35 16.39
C THR A 32 9.73 -10.52 16.08
N GLY A 33 9.71 -9.76 14.99
CA GLY A 33 10.88 -9.04 14.47
C GLY A 33 10.81 -7.52 14.54
N LEU A 34 9.90 -6.95 15.32
CA LEU A 34 9.74 -5.48 15.41
C LEU A 34 10.91 -4.76 16.08
N ASP A 35 11.83 -5.47 16.68
CA ASP A 35 13.12 -4.97 17.17
C ASP A 35 14.17 -4.82 16.03
N SER A 36 13.91 -5.40 14.88
CA SER A 36 14.75 -5.31 13.68
C SER A 36 14.36 -4.11 12.82
N GLU A 37 15.35 -3.26 12.51
CA GLU A 37 15.18 -2.12 11.59
C GLU A 37 14.64 -2.58 10.23
N ALA A 38 15.13 -3.71 9.70
CA ALA A 38 14.68 -4.24 8.41
C ALA A 38 13.20 -4.60 8.42
N THR A 39 12.71 -5.21 9.50
CA THR A 39 11.30 -5.57 9.67
C THR A 39 10.41 -4.33 9.74
N VAL A 40 10.83 -3.34 10.53
CA VAL A 40 10.10 -2.06 10.66
C VAL A 40 10.07 -1.32 9.33
N LEU A 41 11.19 -1.24 8.62
CA LEU A 41 11.26 -0.58 7.31
C LEU A 41 10.36 -1.26 6.27
N GLN A 42 10.31 -2.59 6.25
CA GLN A 42 9.42 -3.33 5.35
C GLN A 42 7.95 -3.04 5.68
N LEU A 43 7.57 -3.14 6.95
CA LEU A 43 6.19 -2.90 7.41
C LEU A 43 5.74 -1.47 7.08
N VAL A 44 6.54 -0.48 7.47
CA VAL A 44 6.26 0.94 7.21
C VAL A 44 6.30 1.25 5.72
N GLY A 45 7.23 0.65 4.98
CA GLY A 45 7.33 0.80 3.53
C GLY A 45 6.07 0.33 2.81
N ASN A 46 5.55 -0.85 3.15
CA ASN A 46 4.32 -1.37 2.58
C ASN A 46 3.11 -0.53 2.99
N LEU A 47 2.93 -0.23 4.27
CA LEU A 47 1.85 0.66 4.73
C LEU A 47 1.92 2.04 4.09
N GLY A 48 3.12 2.58 3.88
CA GLY A 48 3.33 3.92 3.32
C GLY A 48 3.20 4.01 1.79
N LEU A 49 3.37 2.91 1.08
CA LEU A 49 3.55 2.89 -0.38
C LEU A 49 2.43 3.57 -1.15
N LEU A 50 1.19 3.30 -0.80
CA LEU A 50 -0.01 3.82 -1.48
C LEU A 50 -0.68 5.00 -0.75
N VAL A 51 -0.11 5.50 0.36
CA VAL A 51 -0.67 6.61 1.15
C VAL A 51 -0.85 7.87 0.29
N VAL A 52 0.22 8.31 -0.38
CA VAL A 52 0.18 9.54 -1.20
C VAL A 52 -0.73 9.39 -2.42
N PRO A 53 -0.64 8.32 -3.23
CA PRO A 53 -1.60 8.09 -4.30
C PRO A 53 -3.06 8.07 -3.82
N ALA A 54 -3.37 7.37 -2.72
CA ALA A 54 -4.72 7.29 -2.18
C ALA A 54 -5.25 8.65 -1.73
N ALA A 55 -4.44 9.44 -1.00
CA ALA A 55 -4.81 10.79 -0.59
C ALA A 55 -5.16 11.66 -1.80
N ILE A 56 -4.32 11.66 -2.84
CA ILE A 56 -4.55 12.43 -4.07
C ILE A 56 -5.84 11.97 -4.77
N VAL A 57 -6.04 10.67 -4.90
CA VAL A 57 -7.21 10.12 -5.61
C VAL A 57 -8.50 10.46 -4.87
N VAL A 58 -8.54 10.39 -3.54
CA VAL A 58 -9.71 10.79 -2.74
C VAL A 58 -9.98 12.29 -2.85
N LEU A 59 -8.94 13.13 -2.85
CA LEU A 59 -9.09 14.57 -3.07
C LEU A 59 -9.71 14.89 -4.43
N LEU A 60 -9.30 14.18 -5.48
CA LEU A 60 -9.75 14.40 -6.85
C LEU A 60 -11.10 13.71 -7.16
N ARG A 61 -11.48 12.70 -6.42
CA ARG A 61 -12.66 11.85 -6.67
C ARG A 61 -13.47 11.64 -5.38
N PRO A 62 -14.38 12.56 -5.04
CA PRO A 62 -15.21 12.45 -3.83
C PRO A 62 -15.99 11.14 -3.71
N SER A 63 -16.31 10.50 -4.83
CA SER A 63 -16.99 9.19 -4.83
C SER A 63 -16.18 8.06 -4.17
N LEU A 64 -14.87 8.25 -3.98
CA LEU A 64 -13.95 7.32 -3.30
C LEU A 64 -13.83 7.59 -1.79
N GLU A 65 -14.55 8.55 -1.24
CA GLU A 65 -14.70 8.71 0.21
C GLU A 65 -15.48 7.55 0.84
N HIS A 66 -16.23 6.79 0.02
CA HIS A 66 -16.94 5.59 0.50
C HIS A 66 -15.94 4.46 0.79
N PRO A 67 -15.89 3.95 2.06
CA PRO A 67 -14.87 2.99 2.50
C PRO A 67 -14.76 1.74 1.62
N GLY A 68 -15.90 1.17 1.19
CA GLY A 68 -15.92 -0.03 0.35
C GLY A 68 -15.28 0.18 -1.02
N ARG A 69 -15.57 1.31 -1.67
CA ARG A 69 -14.96 1.65 -2.98
C ARG A 69 -13.47 1.89 -2.86
N LEU A 70 -13.07 2.61 -1.81
CA LEU A 70 -11.67 2.88 -1.53
C LEU A 70 -10.91 1.58 -1.25
N ALA A 71 -11.47 0.70 -0.41
CA ALA A 71 -10.86 -0.59 -0.09
C ALA A 71 -10.72 -1.48 -1.33
N THR A 72 -11.75 -1.55 -2.18
CA THR A 72 -11.68 -2.32 -3.43
C THR A 72 -10.59 -1.80 -4.37
N LEU A 73 -10.51 -0.49 -4.55
CA LEU A 73 -9.48 0.12 -5.39
C LEU A 73 -8.07 -0.09 -4.80
N ALA A 74 -7.93 0.07 -3.50
CA ALA A 74 -6.65 -0.11 -2.80
C ALA A 74 -6.16 -1.56 -2.88
N LEU A 75 -7.04 -2.55 -2.67
CA LEU A 75 -6.72 -3.96 -2.84
C LEU A 75 -6.36 -4.30 -4.28
N ALA A 76 -7.11 -3.77 -5.25
CA ALA A 76 -6.80 -3.97 -6.66
C ALA A 76 -5.41 -3.40 -7.02
N ALA A 77 -5.07 -2.21 -6.51
CA ALA A 77 -3.77 -1.60 -6.72
C ALA A 77 -2.63 -2.40 -6.05
N GLY A 78 -2.79 -2.79 -4.78
CA GLY A 78 -1.81 -3.62 -4.07
C GLY A 78 -1.59 -4.97 -4.75
N THR A 79 -2.67 -5.66 -5.10
CA THR A 79 -2.59 -6.93 -5.85
C THR A 79 -1.95 -6.74 -7.22
N GLY A 80 -2.25 -5.65 -7.92
CA GLY A 80 -1.63 -5.31 -9.20
C GLY A 80 -0.11 -5.14 -9.11
N ILE A 81 0.38 -4.53 -8.03
CA ILE A 81 1.82 -4.42 -7.77
C ILE A 81 2.45 -5.80 -7.60
N GLU A 82 1.86 -6.66 -6.77
CA GLU A 82 2.37 -8.01 -6.54
C GLU A 82 2.35 -8.86 -7.81
N LEU A 83 1.30 -8.75 -8.63
CA LEU A 83 1.22 -9.43 -9.93
C LEU A 83 2.32 -8.94 -10.90
N LEU A 84 2.60 -7.65 -10.93
CA LEU A 84 3.70 -7.11 -11.74
C LEU A 84 5.05 -7.64 -11.27
N GLN A 85 5.28 -7.71 -9.96
CA GLN A 85 6.51 -8.28 -9.40
C GLN A 85 6.63 -9.78 -9.67
N TRP A 86 5.52 -10.49 -9.75
CA TRP A 86 5.50 -11.91 -10.10
C TRP A 86 5.80 -12.16 -11.59
N VAL A 87 5.22 -11.34 -12.48
CA VAL A 87 5.44 -11.47 -13.94
C VAL A 87 6.84 -11.02 -14.33
N LEU A 88 7.38 -10.01 -13.65
CA LEU A 88 8.69 -9.46 -13.92
C LEU A 88 9.73 -10.12 -13.00
N PRO A 89 10.82 -10.70 -13.53
CA PRO A 89 11.84 -11.37 -12.73
C PRO A 89 12.76 -10.38 -12.01
N LEU A 90 12.20 -9.63 -11.07
CA LEU A 90 12.85 -8.50 -10.40
C LEU A 90 13.66 -8.89 -9.15
N GLY A 91 13.79 -10.19 -8.86
CA GLY A 91 14.46 -10.67 -7.63
C GLY A 91 13.75 -10.25 -6.35
N ARG A 92 12.41 -10.15 -6.38
CA ARG A 92 11.58 -9.74 -5.25
C ARG A 92 10.79 -10.93 -4.68
N VAL A 93 10.45 -10.82 -3.40
CA VAL A 93 9.47 -11.68 -2.78
C VAL A 93 8.08 -11.14 -3.12
N VAL A 94 7.23 -12.00 -3.67
CA VAL A 94 5.82 -11.70 -3.97
C VAL A 94 4.98 -12.14 -2.77
N SER A 95 4.23 -11.24 -2.19
CA SER A 95 3.55 -11.45 -0.92
C SER A 95 2.10 -10.96 -0.96
N PRO A 96 1.12 -11.85 -0.75
CA PRO A 96 -0.26 -11.44 -0.53
C PRO A 96 -0.44 -10.53 0.70
N LEU A 97 0.41 -10.69 1.73
CA LEU A 97 0.38 -9.85 2.91
C LEU A 97 0.80 -8.41 2.59
N ASP A 98 1.82 -8.24 1.75
CA ASP A 98 2.26 -6.92 1.30
C ASP A 98 1.16 -6.20 0.51
N ALA A 99 0.40 -6.92 -0.33
CA ALA A 99 -0.77 -6.34 -0.99
C ALA A 99 -1.83 -5.84 0.00
N VAL A 100 -2.08 -6.59 1.08
CA VAL A 100 -3.01 -6.20 2.14
C VAL A 100 -2.49 -5.00 2.94
N LEU A 101 -1.22 -4.96 3.27
CA LEU A 101 -0.58 -3.84 3.98
C LEU A 101 -0.61 -2.56 3.14
N ASN A 102 -0.30 -2.65 1.86
CA ASN A 102 -0.41 -1.54 0.90
C ASN A 102 -1.84 -0.99 0.86
N ALA A 103 -2.84 -1.89 0.81
CA ALA A 103 -4.24 -1.50 0.80
C ALA A 103 -4.67 -0.87 2.13
N ALA A 104 -4.23 -1.41 3.27
CA ALA A 104 -4.55 -0.88 4.59
C ALA A 104 -4.04 0.57 4.76
N GLY A 105 -2.80 0.84 4.36
CA GLY A 105 -2.23 2.18 4.37
C GLY A 105 -3.00 3.15 3.46
N ALA A 106 -3.36 2.71 2.26
CA ALA A 106 -4.16 3.51 1.33
C ALA A 106 -5.55 3.86 1.87
N VAL A 107 -6.22 2.87 2.47
CA VAL A 107 -7.55 3.08 3.08
C VAL A 107 -7.46 4.05 4.26
N GLY A 108 -6.49 3.85 5.15
CA GLY A 108 -6.27 4.75 6.29
C GLY A 108 -6.05 6.19 5.85
N ALA A 109 -5.16 6.42 4.88
CA ALA A 109 -4.89 7.74 4.34
C ALA A 109 -6.12 8.37 3.65
N GLY A 110 -6.82 7.60 2.83
CA GLY A 110 -7.99 8.09 2.12
C GLY A 110 -9.14 8.46 3.06
N LEU A 111 -9.39 7.66 4.11
CA LEU A 111 -10.41 7.96 5.12
C LEU A 111 -10.03 9.19 5.95
N LEU A 112 -8.75 9.37 6.29
CA LEU A 112 -8.28 10.57 6.97
C LEU A 112 -8.54 11.83 6.14
N VAL A 113 -8.23 11.78 4.85
CA VAL A 113 -8.50 12.89 3.92
C VAL A 113 -9.99 13.19 3.84
N ALA A 114 -10.85 12.17 3.75
CA ALA A 114 -12.29 12.32 3.71
C ALA A 114 -12.82 13.00 4.99
N GLU A 115 -12.34 12.59 6.16
CA GLU A 115 -12.72 13.17 7.45
C GLU A 115 -12.32 14.63 7.57
N VAL A 116 -11.06 14.97 7.28
CA VAL A 116 -10.56 16.35 7.30
C VAL A 116 -11.40 17.25 6.40
N ARG A 117 -11.75 16.76 5.22
CA ARG A 117 -12.58 17.49 4.26
C ARG A 117 -14.00 17.75 4.79
N GLN A 118 -14.63 16.74 5.43
CA GLN A 118 -15.94 16.89 6.04
C GLN A 118 -15.93 17.91 7.19
N LEU A 119 -14.90 17.86 8.05
CA LEU A 119 -14.73 18.81 9.14
C LEU A 119 -14.59 20.25 8.61
N HIS A 120 -13.81 20.44 7.55
CA HIS A 120 -13.67 21.76 6.91
C HIS A 120 -15.00 22.27 6.37
N HIS A 121 -15.78 21.44 5.69
CA HIS A 121 -17.10 21.83 5.19
C HIS A 121 -18.11 22.16 6.30
N ARG A 122 -18.03 21.52 7.47
CA ARG A 122 -18.87 21.84 8.62
C ARG A 122 -18.49 23.18 9.26
N ALA A 123 -17.19 23.50 9.32
CA ALA A 123 -16.69 24.74 9.92
C ALA A 123 -16.98 26.00 9.08
N THR A 124 -17.26 25.85 7.78
CA THR A 124 -17.53 26.96 6.84
C THR A 124 -19.03 27.22 6.61
N ARG A 125 -19.90 26.50 7.31
CA ARG A 125 -21.37 26.70 7.32
C ARG A 125 -21.84 27.41 8.56
#